data_dc38e4d874db7a2d60ac3d153a6a2977
#
_entry.id   dc38e4d874db7a2d60ac3d153a6a2977
#
_cell.length_a   1.000
_cell.length_b   1.000
_cell.length_c   1.000
_cell.angle_alpha   90.00
_cell.angle_beta   90.00
_cell.angle_gamma   90.00
#
_symmetry.space_group_name_H-M   'P 1'
#
loop_
_entity.id
_entity.type
_entity.pdbx_description
1 polymer ?
#
loop_
_entity_poly.entity_id
_entity_poly.type
_entity_poly.pdbx_seq_one_letter_code
_entity_poly.pdbx_strand_id
1 'polypeptide(L)'
;MDVLRFECSEYRLTISTADVSYAWERFERRVKDEAMSYCNYKSSCEGTLSLLNPRELSRGLQKLNREVPQTEWREKHPVLFETCEYQFAVEFKQLHNTSDEKHRPKVRHKLKTVGENFKFYPNGKNTGILVGTIDFLNSPGKFAFTFEYRDESNNIITQQLELYVASPKLDTKNDLKQIISLINEEYENYVFDYLTLTFSSFSLVRSERNNSIIWLSIFRGVVDDYFKSVRYIMSRPNNKPVRKTYYARPERIRKWSQQEEERYKNMGKDAEMHYFRYEQMENTINTRENRFVKYSLHVLGKKFREIFSEVTMLYKDMDEEERK
;
A
#
# COMPACT_ATOMS: atom_id res chain seq x y z
N MET A 1 -13.76 28.15 4.93
CA MET A 1 -15.01 27.84 4.19
C MET A 1 -15.16 26.34 4.04
N ASP A 2 -16.38 25.82 4.14
CA ASP A 2 -16.63 24.39 3.93
C ASP A 2 -16.60 24.08 2.44
N VAL A 3 -15.86 23.08 2.04
CA VAL A 3 -15.68 22.70 0.62
C VAL A 3 -16.39 21.41 0.25
N LEU A 4 -16.46 20.46 1.19
CA LEU A 4 -17.02 19.13 0.93
C LEU A 4 -17.74 18.61 2.18
N ARG A 5 -18.89 17.98 2.00
CA ARG A 5 -19.62 17.26 3.04
C ARG A 5 -19.99 15.86 2.53
N PHE A 6 -19.69 14.87 3.31
CA PHE A 6 -20.18 13.51 3.14
C PHE A 6 -21.07 13.15 4.32
N GLU A 7 -22.27 12.66 4.06
CA GLU A 7 -23.24 12.31 5.09
C GLU A 7 -23.77 10.90 4.86
N CYS A 8 -23.72 10.07 5.89
CA CYS A 8 -24.31 8.74 5.95
C CYS A 8 -25.19 8.59 7.20
N SER A 9 -25.74 7.39 7.44
CA SER A 9 -26.56 7.09 8.61
C SER A 9 -25.82 7.33 9.94
N GLU A 10 -24.54 7.06 9.99
CA GLU A 10 -23.75 6.95 11.22
C GLU A 10 -22.97 8.21 11.55
N TYR A 11 -22.51 8.93 10.52
CA TYR A 11 -21.69 10.13 10.71
C TYR A 11 -21.89 11.15 9.59
N ARG A 12 -21.39 12.36 9.85
CA ARG A 12 -21.24 13.45 8.88
C ARG A 12 -19.78 13.89 8.88
N LEU A 13 -19.12 13.80 7.72
CA LEU A 13 -17.80 14.37 7.53
C LEU A 13 -17.91 15.71 6.80
N THR A 14 -17.33 16.75 7.36
CA THR A 14 -17.18 18.06 6.72
C THR A 14 -15.71 18.38 6.54
N ILE A 15 -15.32 18.81 5.35
CA ILE A 15 -13.98 19.27 5.02
C ILE A 15 -14.04 20.75 4.73
N SER A 16 -13.23 21.54 5.42
CA SER A 16 -13.16 22.99 5.29
C SER A 16 -11.72 23.45 5.09
N THR A 17 -11.55 24.62 4.48
CA THR A 17 -10.25 25.25 4.27
C THR A 17 -10.38 26.75 4.38
N ALA A 18 -9.27 27.45 4.60
CA ALA A 18 -9.23 28.90 4.68
C ALA A 18 -9.47 29.54 3.30
N ASP A 19 -8.69 29.14 2.29
CA ASP A 19 -8.79 29.65 0.91
C ASP A 19 -8.20 28.66 -0.10
N VAL A 20 -8.88 28.46 -1.21
CA VAL A 20 -8.43 27.65 -2.36
C VAL A 20 -8.37 28.46 -3.67
N SER A 21 -8.69 29.75 -3.64
CA SER A 21 -8.82 30.59 -4.84
C SER A 21 -7.54 30.61 -5.68
N TYR A 22 -6.39 30.73 -5.02
CA TYR A 22 -5.09 30.75 -5.70
C TYR A 22 -4.74 29.41 -6.34
N ALA A 23 -5.04 28.30 -5.66
CA ALA A 23 -4.82 26.96 -6.19
C ALA A 23 -5.70 26.72 -7.43
N TRP A 24 -6.96 27.16 -7.39
CA TRP A 24 -7.90 27.14 -8.49
C TRP A 24 -7.41 27.90 -9.72
N GLU A 25 -7.03 29.15 -9.56
CA GLU A 25 -6.55 29.97 -10.67
C GLU A 25 -5.34 29.34 -11.37
N ARG A 26 -4.44 28.75 -10.60
CA ARG A 26 -3.27 28.05 -11.18
C ARG A 26 -3.66 26.78 -11.89
N PHE A 27 -4.57 26.02 -11.33
CA PHE A 27 -5.08 24.78 -11.92
C PHE A 27 -5.74 25.05 -13.28
N GLU A 28 -6.68 26.00 -13.33
CA GLU A 28 -7.39 26.36 -14.56
C GLU A 28 -6.48 26.86 -15.69
N ARG A 29 -5.41 27.57 -15.37
CA ARG A 29 -4.45 28.04 -16.38
C ARG A 29 -3.69 26.89 -17.06
N ARG A 30 -3.59 25.73 -16.43
CA ARG A 30 -2.78 24.61 -16.90
C ARG A 30 -3.58 23.48 -17.51
N VAL A 31 -4.71 23.16 -16.91
CA VAL A 31 -5.54 22.05 -17.37
C VAL A 31 -6.38 22.52 -18.54
N LYS A 32 -5.91 22.23 -19.74
CA LYS A 32 -6.60 22.51 -21.00
C LYS A 32 -7.55 21.38 -21.41
N ASP A 33 -7.48 20.24 -20.76
CA ASP A 33 -8.18 19.01 -21.18
C ASP A 33 -9.48 18.86 -20.39
N GLU A 34 -10.60 19.16 -21.05
CA GLU A 34 -11.96 19.08 -20.48
C GLU A 34 -12.41 17.64 -20.16
N ALA A 35 -11.67 16.63 -20.63
CA ALA A 35 -12.06 15.23 -20.54
C ALA A 35 -11.67 14.54 -19.21
N MET A 36 -11.06 15.25 -18.28
CA MET A 36 -10.55 14.63 -17.06
C MET A 36 -11.52 14.68 -15.89
N SER A 37 -11.96 13.50 -15.41
CA SER A 37 -12.65 13.36 -14.13
C SER A 37 -11.65 13.40 -12.97
N TYR A 38 -11.65 14.50 -12.20
CA TYR A 38 -10.81 14.67 -11.00
C TYR A 38 -11.47 14.20 -9.71
N CYS A 39 -12.74 13.82 -9.77
CA CYS A 39 -13.56 13.52 -8.62
C CYS A 39 -14.00 12.04 -8.59
N ASN A 40 -13.06 11.14 -8.36
CA ASN A 40 -13.40 9.78 -8.00
C ASN A 40 -13.42 9.65 -6.46
N TYR A 41 -14.57 9.97 -5.86
CA TYR A 41 -14.81 9.70 -4.44
C TYR A 41 -15.35 8.29 -4.28
N LYS A 42 -14.68 7.51 -3.44
CA LYS A 42 -15.17 6.19 -3.03
C LYS A 42 -15.32 6.17 -1.52
N SER A 43 -16.47 5.75 -1.04
CA SER A 43 -16.72 5.53 0.38
C SER A 43 -16.97 4.05 0.65
N SER A 44 -16.53 3.59 1.81
CA SER A 44 -16.84 2.24 2.31
C SER A 44 -18.29 2.08 2.78
N CYS A 45 -19.00 3.20 3.01
CA CYS A 45 -20.41 3.18 3.36
C CYS A 45 -21.27 3.94 2.34
N GLU A 46 -22.53 3.59 2.25
CA GLU A 46 -23.52 4.33 1.47
C GLU A 46 -23.78 5.69 2.10
N GLY A 47 -23.67 6.74 1.30
CA GLY A 47 -23.87 8.11 1.77
C GLY A 47 -23.96 9.11 0.64
N THR A 48 -24.32 10.34 0.99
CA THR A 48 -24.47 11.44 0.05
C THR A 48 -23.27 12.37 0.15
N LEU A 49 -22.60 12.58 -0.97
CA LEU A 49 -21.54 13.57 -1.10
C LEU A 49 -22.11 14.87 -1.66
N SER A 50 -21.87 15.97 -0.99
CA SER A 50 -22.26 17.30 -1.43
C SER A 50 -21.08 18.27 -1.38
N LEU A 51 -20.98 19.11 -2.42
CA LEU A 51 -20.06 20.23 -2.45
C LEU A 51 -20.75 21.41 -1.77
N LEU A 52 -20.02 22.07 -0.88
CA LEU A 52 -20.49 23.22 -0.15
C LEU A 52 -19.90 24.49 -0.77
N ASN A 53 -20.65 25.58 -0.69
CA ASN A 53 -20.24 26.88 -1.22
C ASN A 53 -19.80 26.92 -2.70
N PRO A 54 -20.58 26.29 -3.62
CA PRO A 54 -20.24 26.31 -5.04
C PRO A 54 -20.12 27.74 -5.61
N ARG A 55 -20.76 28.75 -4.98
CA ARG A 55 -20.67 30.17 -5.40
C ARG A 55 -19.30 30.79 -5.13
N GLU A 56 -18.63 30.45 -4.06
CA GLU A 56 -17.29 30.97 -3.74
C GLU A 56 -16.21 30.23 -4.57
N LEU A 57 -16.36 28.97 -4.74
CA LEU A 57 -15.56 28.18 -5.67
C LEU A 57 -15.77 28.63 -7.12
N SER A 58 -16.99 29.02 -7.50
CA SER A 58 -17.35 29.50 -8.82
C SER A 58 -16.96 30.95 -9.10
N ARG A 59 -16.52 31.76 -8.12
CA ARG A 59 -15.95 33.09 -8.40
C ARG A 59 -14.74 33.04 -9.33
N GLY A 60 -13.92 31.99 -9.23
CA GLY A 60 -12.92 31.67 -10.24
C GLY A 60 -13.54 31.31 -11.59
N LEU A 61 -14.62 30.52 -11.60
CA LEU A 61 -15.33 30.07 -12.80
C LEU A 61 -16.23 31.14 -13.43
N GLN A 62 -16.76 32.09 -12.68
CA GLN A 62 -17.55 33.21 -13.23
C GLN A 62 -16.73 34.08 -14.21
N LYS A 63 -15.41 34.11 -14.12
CA LYS A 63 -14.55 34.72 -15.12
C LYS A 63 -14.57 33.97 -16.45
N LEU A 64 -15.03 32.73 -16.49
CA LEU A 64 -15.12 31.88 -17.67
C LEU A 64 -16.49 31.94 -18.39
N ASN A 65 -17.45 32.73 -17.90
CA ASN A 65 -18.79 32.91 -18.50
C ASN A 65 -19.57 31.59 -18.72
N ARG A 66 -19.35 30.56 -17.92
CA ARG A 66 -20.10 29.28 -17.99
C ARG A 66 -20.72 28.97 -16.64
N GLU A 67 -22.04 28.90 -16.57
CA GLU A 67 -22.78 28.22 -15.51
C GLU A 67 -22.66 26.70 -15.74
N VAL A 68 -21.83 26.02 -14.94
CA VAL A 68 -21.69 24.56 -14.99
C VAL A 68 -22.64 23.95 -13.97
N PRO A 69 -23.53 22.98 -14.35
CA PRO A 69 -24.38 22.27 -13.41
C PRO A 69 -23.57 21.60 -12.28
N GLN A 70 -24.13 21.57 -11.07
CA GLN A 70 -23.45 21.06 -9.88
C GLN A 70 -22.99 19.59 -10.01
N THR A 71 -23.71 18.78 -10.76
CA THR A 71 -23.37 17.37 -11.07
C THR A 71 -22.16 17.29 -12.00
N GLU A 72 -22.11 18.13 -13.04
CA GLU A 72 -21.00 18.19 -13.99
C GLU A 72 -19.73 18.74 -13.33
N TRP A 73 -19.90 19.64 -12.37
CA TRP A 73 -18.82 20.20 -11.58
C TRP A 73 -18.12 19.15 -10.71
N ARG A 74 -18.90 18.24 -10.08
CA ARG A 74 -18.38 17.11 -9.29
C ARG A 74 -17.42 16.21 -10.07
N GLU A 75 -17.71 15.98 -11.33
CA GLU A 75 -16.97 15.00 -12.14
C GLU A 75 -15.70 15.61 -12.73
N LYS A 76 -15.72 16.91 -13.03
CA LYS A 76 -14.67 17.57 -13.80
C LYS A 76 -13.70 18.41 -12.96
N HIS A 77 -14.09 18.86 -11.77
CA HIS A 77 -13.29 19.82 -11.00
C HIS A 77 -12.82 19.27 -9.66
N PRO A 78 -11.52 19.40 -9.33
CA PRO A 78 -11.02 19.02 -8.02
C PRO A 78 -11.49 20.00 -6.93
N VAL A 79 -11.66 19.51 -5.73
CA VAL A 79 -12.03 20.29 -4.55
C VAL A 79 -10.87 20.42 -3.58
N LEU A 80 -10.00 19.43 -3.57
CA LEU A 80 -8.82 19.39 -2.72
C LEU A 80 -7.56 19.62 -3.55
N PHE A 81 -6.70 20.49 -3.06
CA PHE A 81 -5.43 20.81 -3.71
C PHE A 81 -4.27 20.53 -2.77
N GLU A 82 -3.15 20.09 -3.30
CA GLU A 82 -1.88 20.15 -2.59
C GLU A 82 -1.55 21.60 -2.22
N THR A 83 -0.66 21.81 -1.27
CA THR A 83 -0.29 23.14 -0.76
C THR A 83 -1.39 23.91 -0.03
N CYS A 84 -2.52 23.29 0.21
CA CYS A 84 -3.60 23.83 1.02
C CYS A 84 -3.80 22.98 2.28
N GLU A 85 -4.08 23.65 3.38
CA GLU A 85 -4.44 23.02 4.65
C GLU A 85 -5.96 22.83 4.72
N TYR A 86 -6.39 21.64 5.10
CA TYR A 86 -7.79 21.28 5.23
C TYR A 86 -8.09 20.81 6.64
N GLN A 87 -9.17 21.35 7.20
CA GLN A 87 -9.74 20.87 8.45
C GLN A 87 -10.78 19.79 8.14
N PHE A 88 -10.64 18.64 8.77
CA PHE A 88 -11.57 17.53 8.71
C PHE A 88 -12.34 17.46 10.02
N ALA A 89 -13.67 17.44 9.96
CA ALA A 89 -14.54 17.29 11.10
C ALA A 89 -15.50 16.12 10.84
N VAL A 90 -15.42 15.06 11.64
CA VAL A 90 -16.32 13.91 11.60
C VAL A 90 -17.26 14.00 12.80
N GLU A 91 -18.52 14.31 12.56
CA GLU A 91 -19.58 14.32 13.55
C GLU A 91 -20.25 12.96 13.60
N PHE A 92 -20.14 12.27 14.72
CA PHE A 92 -20.78 10.97 14.91
C PHE A 92 -22.18 11.14 15.49
N LYS A 93 -23.17 10.48 14.87
CA LYS A 93 -24.56 10.51 15.31
C LYS A 93 -24.80 9.58 16.49
N GLN A 94 -24.12 8.42 16.50
CA GLN A 94 -24.23 7.41 17.55
C GLN A 94 -22.91 6.65 17.74
N LEU A 95 -22.42 6.61 18.97
CA LEU A 95 -21.19 5.93 19.37
C LEU A 95 -21.42 5.11 20.63
N HIS A 96 -20.60 4.12 20.85
CA HIS A 96 -20.54 3.40 22.11
C HIS A 96 -19.75 4.22 23.14
N ASN A 97 -20.34 4.55 24.26
CA ASN A 97 -19.75 5.16 25.47
C ASN A 97 -18.43 5.93 25.27
N THR A 98 -18.53 7.18 24.88
CA THR A 98 -17.38 8.04 24.58
C THR A 98 -16.57 8.50 25.82
N SER A 99 -17.04 8.17 27.03
CA SER A 99 -16.37 8.52 28.29
C SER A 99 -15.04 7.77 28.45
N ASP A 100 -14.94 6.55 27.93
CA ASP A 100 -13.69 5.78 27.93
C ASP A 100 -12.81 6.16 26.75
N GLU A 101 -11.58 6.61 27.02
CA GLU A 101 -10.62 6.99 25.98
C GLU A 101 -10.29 5.86 24.99
N LYS A 102 -10.36 4.61 25.43
CA LYS A 102 -10.11 3.45 24.57
C LYS A 102 -11.19 3.23 23.51
N HIS A 103 -12.39 3.76 23.75
CA HIS A 103 -13.53 3.63 22.84
C HIS A 103 -13.71 4.83 21.91
N ARG A 104 -12.90 5.88 22.09
CA ARG A 104 -12.96 7.08 21.26
C ARG A 104 -12.55 6.81 19.82
N PRO A 105 -13.21 7.46 18.86
CA PRO A 105 -12.80 7.42 17.45
C PRO A 105 -11.36 7.86 17.24
N LYS A 106 -10.68 7.21 16.28
CA LYS A 106 -9.28 7.48 15.94
C LYS A 106 -9.07 7.46 14.44
N VAL A 107 -8.21 8.34 13.94
CA VAL A 107 -7.78 8.29 12.55
C VAL A 107 -6.66 7.26 12.39
N ARG A 108 -6.77 6.43 11.35
CA ARG A 108 -5.76 5.46 10.94
C ARG A 108 -5.08 5.97 9.68
N HIS A 109 -3.83 6.32 9.77
CA HIS A 109 -3.03 6.74 8.63
C HIS A 109 -1.65 6.10 8.68
N LYS A 110 -1.03 5.90 7.51
CA LYS A 110 0.34 5.35 7.40
C LYS A 110 1.35 6.21 8.17
N LEU A 111 1.22 7.52 8.07
CA LEU A 111 2.01 8.48 8.84
C LEU A 111 1.35 8.71 10.19
N LYS A 112 2.01 8.32 11.26
CA LYS A 112 1.52 8.48 12.64
C LYS A 112 1.19 9.95 12.98
N THR A 113 1.98 10.88 12.48
CA THR A 113 1.80 12.33 12.66
C THR A 113 0.44 12.82 12.21
N VAL A 114 -0.13 12.26 11.15
CA VAL A 114 -1.48 12.62 10.68
C VAL A 114 -2.54 12.19 11.69
N GLY A 115 -2.42 10.96 12.23
CA GLY A 115 -3.36 10.46 13.25
C GLY A 115 -3.29 11.25 14.55
N GLU A 116 -2.10 11.72 14.94
CA GLU A 116 -1.87 12.51 16.17
C GLU A 116 -2.46 13.93 16.08
N ASN A 117 -2.62 14.48 14.89
CA ASN A 117 -3.26 15.78 14.67
C ASN A 117 -4.78 15.77 14.89
N PHE A 118 -5.39 14.58 14.99
CA PHE A 118 -6.82 14.44 15.21
C PHE A 118 -7.16 14.29 16.68
N LYS A 119 -8.10 15.11 17.15
CA LYS A 119 -8.61 15.07 18.52
C LYS A 119 -10.11 14.83 18.53
N PHE A 120 -10.53 13.95 19.41
CA PHE A 120 -11.94 13.68 19.63
C PHE A 120 -12.50 14.51 20.77
N TYR A 121 -13.60 15.20 20.52
CA TYR A 121 -14.34 16.00 21.48
C TYR A 121 -15.71 15.35 21.72
N PRO A 122 -15.95 14.75 22.88
CA PRO A 122 -17.24 14.15 23.20
C PRO A 122 -18.30 15.26 23.37
N ASN A 123 -19.49 15.01 22.80
CA ASN A 123 -20.67 15.86 22.97
C ASN A 123 -21.82 14.99 23.52
N GLY A 124 -21.70 14.61 24.82
CA GLY A 124 -22.62 13.67 25.47
C GLY A 124 -22.01 12.26 25.59
N LYS A 125 -22.85 11.28 25.97
CA LYS A 125 -22.40 9.90 26.24
C LYS A 125 -22.09 9.12 24.96
N ASN A 126 -22.82 9.38 23.88
CA ASN A 126 -22.83 8.56 22.68
C ASN A 126 -22.62 9.37 21.40
N THR A 127 -22.22 10.63 21.51
CA THR A 127 -21.96 11.52 20.36
C THR A 127 -20.66 12.28 20.55
N GLY A 128 -20.10 12.77 19.47
CA GLY A 128 -18.90 13.59 19.52
C GLY A 128 -18.37 13.92 18.13
N ILE A 129 -17.34 14.74 18.12
CA ILE A 129 -16.72 15.24 16.90
C ILE A 129 -15.23 14.90 16.92
N LEU A 130 -14.76 14.27 15.86
CA LEU A 130 -13.35 14.04 15.61
C LEU A 130 -12.84 15.12 14.65
N VAL A 131 -11.94 15.98 15.11
CA VAL A 131 -11.46 17.14 14.35
C VAL A 131 -9.94 17.07 14.23
N GLY A 132 -9.43 17.38 13.06
CA GLY A 132 -8.00 17.53 12.82
C GLY A 132 -7.72 18.24 11.52
N THR A 133 -6.46 18.61 11.32
CA THR A 133 -5.99 19.29 10.12
C THR A 133 -5.02 18.41 9.34
N ILE A 134 -5.12 18.48 8.02
CA ILE A 134 -4.20 17.83 7.09
C ILE A 134 -3.69 18.87 6.11
N ASP A 135 -2.38 19.03 6.07
CA ASP A 135 -1.68 19.75 5.03
C ASP A 135 -1.14 18.72 4.03
N PHE A 136 -1.61 18.80 2.79
CA PHE A 136 -1.17 17.86 1.75
C PHE A 136 0.23 18.17 1.20
N LEU A 137 0.81 19.30 1.58
CA LEU A 137 2.13 19.74 1.11
C LEU A 137 2.25 19.63 -0.42
N ASN A 138 3.17 18.80 -0.92
CA ASN A 138 3.37 18.53 -2.33
C ASN A 138 2.97 17.07 -2.68
N SER A 139 1.83 16.60 -2.20
CA SER A 139 1.39 15.22 -2.35
C SER A 139 0.06 15.13 -3.11
N PRO A 140 0.06 15.34 -4.43
CA PRO A 140 -1.14 15.17 -5.25
C PRO A 140 -1.46 13.69 -5.46
N GLY A 141 -2.71 13.39 -5.75
CA GLY A 141 -3.16 12.04 -6.06
C GLY A 141 -4.30 11.58 -5.16
N LYS A 142 -4.45 10.26 -5.02
CA LYS A 142 -5.50 9.69 -4.18
C LYS A 142 -5.08 9.69 -2.71
N PHE A 143 -5.95 10.23 -1.89
CA PHE A 143 -5.81 10.25 -0.45
C PHE A 143 -6.95 9.42 0.17
N ALA A 144 -6.63 8.48 1.05
CA ALA A 144 -7.59 7.69 1.79
C ALA A 144 -7.68 8.19 3.23
N PHE A 145 -8.78 8.85 3.55
CA PHE A 145 -9.10 9.20 4.93
C PHE A 145 -9.76 8.01 5.61
N THR A 146 -9.05 7.39 6.54
CA THR A 146 -9.51 6.19 7.25
C THR A 146 -9.61 6.49 8.74
N PHE A 147 -10.75 6.15 9.35
CA PHE A 147 -10.97 6.29 10.78
C PHE A 147 -11.72 5.08 11.33
N GLU A 148 -11.49 4.82 12.62
CA GLU A 148 -12.12 3.74 13.36
C GLU A 148 -12.96 4.33 14.48
N TYR A 149 -14.11 3.72 14.73
CA TYR A 149 -14.99 4.03 15.87
C TYR A 149 -15.72 2.76 16.32
N ARG A 150 -16.39 2.86 17.48
CA ARG A 150 -17.25 1.79 17.97
C ARG A 150 -18.71 2.19 17.81
N ASP A 151 -19.49 1.29 17.20
CA ASP A 151 -20.93 1.44 17.08
C ASP A 151 -21.63 1.23 18.45
N GLU A 152 -22.93 1.42 18.52
CA GLU A 152 -23.73 1.20 19.73
C GLU A 152 -23.56 -0.20 20.33
N SER A 153 -23.35 -1.20 19.47
CA SER A 153 -23.15 -2.60 19.84
C SER A 153 -21.72 -2.92 20.27
N ASN A 154 -20.85 -1.88 20.40
CA ASN A 154 -19.43 -2.01 20.73
C ASN A 154 -18.57 -2.73 19.68
N ASN A 155 -19.03 -2.88 18.44
CA ASN A 155 -18.22 -3.39 17.35
C ASN A 155 -17.29 -2.29 16.84
N ILE A 156 -16.07 -2.71 16.47
CA ILE A 156 -15.11 -1.80 15.84
C ILE A 156 -15.47 -1.68 14.36
N ILE A 157 -15.81 -0.47 13.93
CA ILE A 157 -16.08 -0.15 12.53
C ILE A 157 -14.94 0.69 11.99
N THR A 158 -14.43 0.30 10.83
CA THR A 158 -13.43 1.06 10.07
C THR A 158 -14.09 1.63 8.84
N GLN A 159 -14.07 2.95 8.72
CA GLN A 159 -14.59 3.67 7.57
C GLN A 159 -13.46 4.29 6.77
N GLN A 160 -13.59 4.24 5.45
CA GLN A 160 -12.63 4.81 4.52
C GLN A 160 -13.34 5.68 3.48
N LEU A 161 -12.85 6.90 3.30
CA LEU A 161 -13.24 7.79 2.23
C LEU A 161 -12.02 8.09 1.36
N GLU A 162 -12.07 7.67 0.10
CA GLU A 162 -11.04 8.03 -0.89
C GLU A 162 -11.37 9.38 -1.50
N LEU A 163 -10.41 10.29 -1.45
CA LEU A 163 -10.47 11.65 -1.95
C LEU A 163 -9.37 11.85 -3.00
N TYR A 164 -9.58 12.76 -3.92
CA TYR A 164 -8.56 13.14 -4.89
C TYR A 164 -8.01 14.55 -4.57
N VAL A 165 -6.70 14.63 -4.44
CA VAL A 165 -5.96 15.87 -4.23
C VAL A 165 -5.29 16.27 -5.53
N ALA A 166 -5.68 17.41 -6.10
CA ALA A 166 -5.12 17.92 -7.34
C ALA A 166 -3.86 18.75 -7.10
N SER A 167 -2.97 18.76 -8.07
CA SER A 167 -1.85 19.69 -8.09
C SER A 167 -2.22 20.95 -8.88
N PRO A 168 -2.07 22.14 -8.28
CA PRO A 168 -2.19 23.37 -9.05
C PRO A 168 -0.96 23.66 -9.92
N LYS A 169 0.12 22.88 -9.75
CA LYS A 169 1.41 23.07 -10.44
C LYS A 169 1.61 22.11 -11.61
N LEU A 170 1.04 20.91 -11.52
CA LEU A 170 1.30 19.81 -12.45
C LEU A 170 0.00 19.18 -12.92
N ASP A 171 -0.07 18.80 -14.17
CA ASP A 171 -1.06 17.83 -14.63
C ASP A 171 -0.66 16.44 -14.13
N THR A 172 -1.30 16.00 -13.04
CA THR A 172 -0.96 14.74 -12.36
C THR A 172 -1.15 13.50 -13.24
N LYS A 173 -1.89 13.58 -14.34
CA LYS A 173 -2.03 12.45 -15.25
C LYS A 173 -0.94 12.37 -16.31
N ASN A 174 -0.53 13.50 -16.86
CA ASN A 174 0.45 13.55 -17.96
C ASN A 174 1.85 13.88 -17.45
N ASP A 175 2.00 14.98 -16.70
CA ASP A 175 3.31 15.44 -16.23
C ASP A 175 3.89 14.45 -15.19
N LEU A 176 3.04 13.91 -14.29
CA LEU A 176 3.50 12.95 -13.30
C LEU A 176 4.02 11.66 -13.93
N LYS A 177 3.37 11.17 -15.00
CA LYS A 177 3.85 10.00 -15.75
C LYS A 177 5.19 10.27 -16.41
N GLN A 178 5.36 11.45 -17.00
CA GLN A 178 6.63 11.85 -17.62
C GLN A 178 7.74 12.01 -16.59
N ILE A 179 7.44 12.64 -15.44
CA ILE A 179 8.39 12.79 -14.34
C ILE A 179 8.79 11.43 -13.78
N ILE A 180 7.83 10.54 -13.53
CA ILE A 180 8.10 9.17 -13.05
C ILE A 180 8.95 8.41 -14.07
N SER A 181 8.67 8.55 -15.37
CA SER A 181 9.47 7.91 -16.41
C SER A 181 10.91 8.41 -16.43
N LEU A 182 11.10 9.74 -16.37
CA LEU A 182 12.43 10.36 -16.32
C LEU A 182 13.21 9.99 -15.04
N ILE A 183 12.52 9.98 -13.90
CA ILE A 183 13.15 9.57 -12.62
C ILE A 183 13.52 8.09 -12.67
N ASN A 184 12.69 7.22 -13.25
CA ASN A 184 13.02 5.82 -13.43
C ASN A 184 14.19 5.56 -14.37
N GLU A 185 14.40 6.43 -15.35
CA GLU A 185 15.55 6.34 -16.26
C GLU A 185 16.87 6.71 -15.57
N GLU A 186 16.84 7.71 -14.70
CA GLU A 186 18.05 8.23 -14.05
C GLU A 186 18.30 7.68 -12.65
N TYR A 187 17.23 7.38 -11.89
CA TYR A 187 17.33 7.02 -10.46
C TYR A 187 16.36 5.90 -10.08
N GLU A 188 16.78 4.68 -10.27
CA GLU A 188 15.99 3.44 -10.23
C GLU A 188 15.15 3.18 -8.96
N ASN A 189 15.35 3.87 -7.87
CA ASN A 189 14.65 3.61 -6.60
C ASN A 189 13.87 4.79 -6.03
N TYR A 190 14.01 5.99 -6.56
CA TYR A 190 13.34 7.20 -6.02
C TYR A 190 11.81 7.14 -6.10
N VAL A 191 11.26 6.41 -7.05
CA VAL A 191 9.79 6.25 -7.16
C VAL A 191 9.22 5.54 -5.95
N PHE A 192 9.91 4.53 -5.43
CA PHE A 192 9.47 3.84 -4.22
C PHE A 192 9.53 4.74 -3.00
N ASP A 193 10.61 5.47 -2.83
CA ASP A 193 10.77 6.40 -1.72
C ASP A 193 9.70 7.50 -1.78
N TYR A 194 9.45 8.03 -2.97
CA TYR A 194 8.36 9.00 -3.17
C TYR A 194 7.00 8.43 -2.80
N LEU A 195 6.67 7.21 -3.27
CA LEU A 195 5.40 6.55 -2.99
C LEU A 195 5.20 6.20 -1.51
N THR A 196 6.27 5.92 -0.78
CA THR A 196 6.21 5.60 0.65
C THR A 196 6.13 6.84 1.54
N LEU A 197 6.68 7.98 1.09
CA LEU A 197 6.75 9.23 1.85
C LEU A 197 5.57 10.18 1.58
N THR A 198 4.77 9.93 0.54
CA THR A 198 3.63 10.80 0.21
C THR A 198 2.34 10.37 0.91
N PHE A 199 1.43 11.33 1.09
CA PHE A 199 0.06 11.07 1.58
C PHE A 199 -0.79 10.29 0.58
N SER A 200 -0.34 10.14 -0.65
CA SER A 200 -1.06 9.46 -1.72
C SER A 200 -1.24 7.98 -1.41
N SER A 201 -2.45 7.52 -1.31
CA SER A 201 -2.77 6.10 -1.32
C SER A 201 -2.89 5.64 -2.77
N PHE A 202 -1.94 4.85 -3.23
CA PHE A 202 -2.07 4.19 -4.50
C PHE A 202 -2.91 2.93 -4.30
N SER A 203 -4.15 2.94 -4.76
CA SER A 203 -4.79 1.68 -5.07
C SER A 203 -4.15 1.20 -6.37
N LEU A 204 -3.45 0.08 -6.33
CA LEU A 204 -3.12 -0.69 -7.51
C LEU A 204 -4.46 -1.14 -8.11
N VAL A 205 -5.08 -0.27 -8.91
CA VAL A 205 -6.13 -0.71 -9.82
C VAL A 205 -5.41 -1.70 -10.72
N ARG A 206 -5.83 -2.96 -10.70
CA ARG A 206 -5.43 -3.97 -11.67
C ARG A 206 -5.84 -3.49 -13.06
N SER A 207 -5.07 -2.62 -13.62
CA SER A 207 -4.91 -2.50 -15.05
C SER A 207 -3.85 -3.56 -15.38
N GLU A 208 -4.26 -4.69 -15.87
CA GLU A 208 -3.39 -5.84 -16.12
C GLU A 208 -2.18 -5.47 -17.00
N ARG A 209 -2.33 -4.50 -17.89
CA ARG A 209 -1.27 -4.04 -18.79
C ARG A 209 -0.20 -3.15 -18.15
N ASN A 210 -0.53 -2.31 -17.17
CA ASN A 210 0.44 -1.37 -16.59
C ASN A 210 1.32 -1.99 -15.50
N ASN A 211 0.87 -3.04 -14.83
CA ASN A 211 1.61 -3.67 -13.74
C ASN A 211 2.89 -4.37 -14.21
N SER A 212 2.87 -5.00 -15.38
CA SER A 212 4.02 -5.75 -15.91
C SER A 212 5.13 -4.81 -16.35
N ILE A 213 4.80 -3.67 -16.96
CA ILE A 213 5.78 -2.66 -17.40
C ILE A 213 6.44 -1.97 -16.21
N ILE A 214 5.65 -1.56 -15.21
CA ILE A 214 6.16 -0.95 -13.98
C ILE A 214 7.06 -1.94 -13.24
N TRP A 215 6.62 -3.18 -13.10
CA TRP A 215 7.41 -4.23 -12.45
C TRP A 215 8.73 -4.46 -13.20
N LEU A 216 8.70 -4.52 -14.53
CA LEU A 216 9.91 -4.71 -15.35
C LEU A 216 10.89 -3.56 -15.20
N SER A 217 10.40 -2.32 -15.18
CA SER A 217 11.21 -1.11 -14.96
C SER A 217 11.93 -1.15 -13.61
N ILE A 218 11.19 -1.47 -12.54
CA ILE A 218 11.74 -1.60 -11.19
C ILE A 218 12.77 -2.74 -11.13
N PHE A 219 12.40 -3.90 -11.70
CA PHE A 219 13.27 -5.07 -11.69
C PHE A 219 14.58 -4.81 -12.44
N ARG A 220 14.54 -4.09 -13.56
CA ARG A 220 15.72 -3.71 -14.32
C ARG A 220 16.76 -2.97 -13.45
N GLY A 221 16.31 -2.11 -12.53
CA GLY A 221 17.18 -1.38 -11.64
C GLY A 221 17.89 -2.23 -10.59
N VAL A 222 17.28 -3.31 -10.13
CA VAL A 222 17.85 -4.14 -9.06
C VAL A 222 18.40 -5.49 -9.55
N VAL A 223 18.20 -5.82 -10.83
CA VAL A 223 18.49 -7.17 -11.36
C VAL A 223 19.95 -7.53 -11.26
N ASP A 224 20.85 -6.63 -11.58
CA ASP A 224 22.29 -6.90 -11.59
C ASP A 224 22.84 -7.16 -10.19
N ASP A 225 22.42 -6.37 -9.22
CA ASP A 225 22.84 -6.53 -7.82
C ASP A 225 22.20 -7.75 -7.19
N TYR A 226 20.95 -8.05 -7.55
CA TYR A 226 20.29 -9.27 -7.15
C TYR A 226 21.05 -10.50 -7.67
N PHE A 227 21.38 -10.57 -8.97
CA PHE A 227 22.11 -11.70 -9.52
C PHE A 227 23.55 -11.80 -9.04
N LYS A 228 24.25 -10.68 -8.79
CA LYS A 228 25.56 -10.70 -8.11
C LYS A 228 25.45 -11.35 -6.73
N SER A 229 24.46 -10.93 -5.95
CA SER A 229 24.22 -11.48 -4.60
C SER A 229 23.86 -12.95 -4.63
N VAL A 230 22.98 -13.36 -5.56
CA VAL A 230 22.61 -14.76 -5.75
C VAL A 230 23.82 -15.61 -6.13
N ARG A 231 24.64 -15.17 -7.09
CA ARG A 231 25.88 -15.89 -7.49
C ARG A 231 26.87 -16.02 -6.32
N TYR A 232 27.00 -14.97 -5.51
CA TYR A 232 27.82 -15.01 -4.31
C TYR A 232 27.34 -16.07 -3.32
N ILE A 233 26.02 -16.11 -3.02
CA ILE A 233 25.45 -17.10 -2.11
C ILE A 233 25.55 -18.51 -2.69
N MET A 234 25.35 -18.69 -4.00
CA MET A 234 25.48 -19.99 -4.65
C MET A 234 26.91 -20.51 -4.64
N SER A 235 27.92 -19.62 -4.76
CA SER A 235 29.33 -20.01 -4.68
C SER A 235 29.77 -20.34 -3.25
N ARG A 236 29.11 -19.77 -2.26
CA ARG A 236 29.39 -19.96 -0.83
C ARG A 236 28.10 -20.17 -0.05
N PRO A 237 27.43 -21.32 -0.23
CA PRO A 237 26.18 -21.58 0.42
C PRO A 237 26.34 -21.61 1.94
N ASN A 238 25.37 -21.04 2.63
CA ASN A 238 25.36 -21.06 4.08
C ASN A 238 25.20 -22.51 4.58
N ASN A 239 26.13 -22.98 5.38
CA ASN A 239 26.16 -24.33 5.94
C ASN A 239 25.80 -24.27 7.44
N LYS A 240 24.92 -25.18 7.86
CA LYS A 240 24.57 -25.34 9.25
C LYS A 240 24.79 -26.77 9.70
N PRO A 241 25.50 -27.00 10.82
CA PRO A 241 25.60 -28.33 11.39
C PRO A 241 24.24 -28.77 11.94
N VAL A 242 23.80 -29.95 11.53
CA VAL A 242 22.55 -30.58 11.99
C VAL A 242 22.89 -31.95 12.53
N ARG A 243 22.32 -32.31 13.68
CA ARG A 243 22.41 -33.64 14.23
C ARG A 243 21.49 -34.56 13.43
N LYS A 244 22.07 -35.59 12.82
CA LYS A 244 21.31 -36.66 12.18
C LYS A 244 21.45 -37.94 12.95
N THR A 245 20.36 -38.67 13.05
CA THR A 245 20.30 -39.96 13.71
C THR A 245 20.52 -41.06 12.66
N TYR A 246 21.43 -41.95 12.96
CA TYR A 246 21.75 -43.09 12.15
C TYR A 246 21.67 -44.38 12.99
N TYR A 247 21.56 -45.51 12.30
CA TYR A 247 21.60 -46.81 12.89
C TYR A 247 22.77 -47.61 12.26
N ALA A 248 23.67 -48.12 13.07
CA ALA A 248 24.80 -48.88 12.60
C ALA A 248 25.12 -50.02 13.59
N ARG A 249 25.92 -50.98 13.14
CA ARG A 249 26.50 -52.02 14.02
C ARG A 249 27.54 -51.38 14.93
N PRO A 250 27.80 -51.96 16.10
CA PRO A 250 28.71 -51.43 17.14
C PRO A 250 30.06 -51.00 16.59
N GLU A 251 30.65 -51.79 15.67
CA GLU A 251 31.95 -51.57 15.09
C GLU A 251 32.10 -50.24 14.32
N ARG A 252 30.95 -49.72 13.83
CA ARG A 252 30.90 -48.47 13.01
C ARG A 252 30.61 -47.24 13.83
N ILE A 253 30.25 -47.39 15.11
CA ILE A 253 29.86 -46.28 15.96
C ILE A 253 31.08 -45.75 16.70
N ARG A 254 31.52 -44.54 16.32
CA ARG A 254 32.68 -43.89 16.94
C ARG A 254 32.32 -43.17 18.25
N LYS A 255 31.11 -42.71 18.36
CA LYS A 255 30.64 -41.95 19.53
C LYS A 255 29.26 -42.45 19.96
N TRP A 256 29.22 -43.02 21.13
CA TRP A 256 28.00 -43.57 21.70
C TRP A 256 27.24 -42.55 22.53
N SER A 257 25.91 -42.62 22.52
CA SER A 257 25.10 -41.98 23.56
C SER A 257 25.12 -42.88 24.83
N GLN A 258 24.99 -42.28 25.97
CA GLN A 258 25.03 -43.02 27.26
C GLN A 258 23.99 -44.17 27.28
N GLN A 259 22.78 -43.92 26.81
CA GLN A 259 21.71 -44.92 26.75
C GLN A 259 22.03 -46.11 25.83
N GLU A 260 22.56 -45.83 24.65
CA GLU A 260 22.88 -46.91 23.70
C GLU A 260 24.16 -47.67 24.14
N GLU A 261 25.08 -47.03 24.84
CA GLU A 261 26.24 -47.69 25.42
C GLU A 261 25.84 -48.66 26.56
N GLU A 262 24.93 -48.24 27.43
CA GLU A 262 24.36 -49.09 28.46
C GLU A 262 23.60 -50.27 27.87
N ARG A 263 22.83 -50.04 26.78
CA ARG A 263 22.11 -51.08 26.09
C ARG A 263 23.08 -52.10 25.43
N TYR A 264 24.16 -51.62 24.84
CA TYR A 264 25.21 -52.47 24.26
C TYR A 264 25.86 -53.36 25.33
N LYS A 265 26.22 -52.79 26.47
CA LYS A 265 26.81 -53.51 27.61
C LYS A 265 25.87 -54.57 28.17
N ASN A 266 24.58 -54.28 28.24
CA ASN A 266 23.57 -55.20 28.78
C ASN A 266 23.25 -56.38 27.82
N MET A 267 23.43 -56.21 26.51
CA MET A 267 23.15 -57.26 25.53
C MET A 267 24.26 -58.32 25.39
N GLY A 268 25.46 -58.06 25.88
CA GLY A 268 26.56 -58.98 25.85
C GLY A 268 26.97 -59.41 24.42
N LYS A 269 27.19 -60.73 24.18
CA LYS A 269 27.64 -61.23 22.89
C LYS A 269 26.65 -61.05 21.71
N ASP A 270 25.38 -60.97 22.02
CA ASP A 270 24.33 -60.76 20.98
C ASP A 270 24.31 -59.35 20.43
N ALA A 271 24.95 -58.39 21.12
CA ALA A 271 25.02 -57.00 20.71
C ALA A 271 25.65 -56.78 19.33
N GLU A 272 26.58 -57.62 18.93
CA GLU A 272 27.26 -57.52 17.61
C GLU A 272 26.30 -57.69 16.42
N MET A 273 25.20 -58.38 16.58
CA MET A 273 24.18 -58.59 15.55
C MET A 273 23.15 -57.49 15.45
N HIS A 274 23.10 -56.58 16.43
CA HIS A 274 22.10 -55.52 16.54
C HIS A 274 22.58 -54.19 16.02
N TYR A 275 21.62 -53.35 15.52
CA TYR A 275 21.86 -51.97 15.16
C TYR A 275 21.57 -51.04 16.34
N PHE A 276 22.49 -50.09 16.56
CA PHE A 276 22.41 -49.11 17.60
C PHE A 276 22.25 -47.71 17.02
N ARG A 277 21.53 -46.91 17.69
CA ARG A 277 21.29 -45.50 17.32
C ARG A 277 22.53 -44.68 17.68
N TYR A 278 23.01 -43.88 16.73
CA TYR A 278 24.04 -42.90 17.02
C TYR A 278 23.72 -41.58 16.32
N GLU A 279 24.24 -40.50 16.86
CA GLU A 279 24.07 -39.17 16.32
C GLU A 279 25.38 -38.69 15.69
N GLN A 280 25.28 -38.20 14.47
CA GLN A 280 26.41 -37.60 13.77
C GLN A 280 26.06 -36.18 13.39
N MET A 281 27.02 -35.27 13.54
CA MET A 281 26.89 -33.89 13.04
C MET A 281 27.24 -33.88 11.56
N GLU A 282 26.31 -33.46 10.76
CA GLU A 282 26.49 -33.25 9.32
C GLU A 282 26.21 -31.81 8.93
N ASN A 283 27.03 -31.29 8.02
CA ASN A 283 26.77 -29.99 7.46
C ASN A 283 25.68 -30.11 6.40
N THR A 284 24.63 -29.32 6.55
CA THR A 284 23.59 -29.23 5.56
C THR A 284 23.56 -27.82 4.93
N ILE A 285 23.42 -27.78 3.62
CA ILE A 285 23.16 -26.54 2.87
C ILE A 285 21.67 -26.19 2.84
N ASN A 286 20.80 -27.03 3.39
CA ASN A 286 19.36 -26.78 3.48
C ASN A 286 19.05 -25.83 4.63
N THR A 287 19.60 -24.63 4.56
CA THR A 287 19.36 -23.54 5.52
C THR A 287 18.18 -22.69 5.10
N ARG A 288 17.66 -21.87 6.01
CA ARG A 288 16.55 -20.96 5.73
C ARG A 288 16.93 -19.95 4.66
N GLU A 289 18.14 -19.43 4.70
CA GLU A 289 18.70 -18.44 3.77
C GLU A 289 18.81 -19.02 2.36
N ASN A 290 19.40 -20.21 2.21
CA ASN A 290 19.53 -20.86 0.92
C ASN A 290 18.15 -21.23 0.32
N ARG A 291 17.20 -21.64 1.16
CA ARG A 291 15.82 -21.88 0.73
C ARG A 291 15.14 -20.59 0.25
N PHE A 292 15.40 -19.47 0.92
CA PHE A 292 14.88 -18.17 0.51
C PHE A 292 15.40 -17.78 -0.88
N VAL A 293 16.70 -17.92 -1.15
CA VAL A 293 17.28 -17.65 -2.47
C VAL A 293 16.63 -18.54 -3.54
N LYS A 294 16.50 -19.83 -3.28
CA LYS A 294 15.81 -20.75 -4.21
C LYS A 294 14.37 -20.33 -4.48
N TYR A 295 13.64 -19.95 -3.44
CA TYR A 295 12.26 -19.49 -3.55
C TYR A 295 12.16 -18.19 -4.35
N SER A 296 13.02 -17.20 -4.08
CA SER A 296 13.02 -15.93 -4.79
C SER A 296 13.30 -16.10 -6.27
N LEU A 297 14.26 -16.96 -6.66
CA LEU A 297 14.52 -17.31 -8.06
C LEU A 297 13.30 -17.97 -8.72
N HIS A 298 12.59 -18.84 -8.01
CA HIS A 298 11.40 -19.50 -8.54
C HIS A 298 10.27 -18.47 -8.80
N VAL A 299 10.03 -17.56 -7.84
CA VAL A 299 9.01 -16.50 -7.96
C VAL A 299 9.33 -15.56 -9.13
N LEU A 300 10.59 -15.12 -9.24
CA LEU A 300 11.04 -14.31 -10.35
C LEU A 300 10.86 -15.03 -11.70
N GLY A 301 11.27 -16.29 -11.80
CA GLY A 301 11.11 -17.07 -13.03
C GLY A 301 9.64 -17.28 -13.42
N LYS A 302 8.73 -17.37 -12.45
CA LYS A 302 7.29 -17.40 -12.71
C LYS A 302 6.82 -16.05 -13.27
N LYS A 303 7.22 -14.94 -12.64
CA LYS A 303 6.81 -13.59 -13.05
C LYS A 303 7.31 -13.23 -14.44
N PHE A 304 8.54 -13.60 -14.77
CA PHE A 304 9.07 -13.42 -16.14
C PHE A 304 8.27 -14.18 -17.19
N ARG A 305 7.88 -15.41 -16.91
CA ARG A 305 7.06 -16.20 -17.86
C ARG A 305 5.69 -15.57 -18.08
N GLU A 306 5.07 -15.03 -17.02
CA GLU A 306 3.81 -14.29 -17.13
C GLU A 306 3.98 -13.08 -18.05
N ILE A 307 4.97 -12.24 -17.80
CA ILE A 307 5.24 -11.03 -18.60
C ILE A 307 5.57 -11.40 -20.06
N PHE A 308 6.39 -12.41 -20.25
CA PHE A 308 6.75 -12.86 -21.60
C PHE A 308 5.53 -13.35 -22.38
N SER A 309 4.59 -14.05 -21.74
CA SER A 309 3.34 -14.48 -22.37
C SER A 309 2.45 -13.30 -22.74
N GLU A 310 2.33 -12.30 -21.84
CA GLU A 310 1.56 -11.07 -22.09
C GLU A 310 2.13 -10.28 -23.29
N VAL A 311 3.44 -10.08 -23.32
CA VAL A 311 4.12 -9.39 -24.42
C VAL A 311 3.95 -10.14 -25.74
N THR A 312 4.08 -11.46 -25.73
CA THR A 312 3.90 -12.29 -26.94
C THR A 312 2.47 -12.22 -27.49
N MET A 313 1.46 -12.15 -26.61
CA MET A 313 0.07 -11.95 -27.03
C MET A 313 -0.12 -10.59 -27.68
N LEU A 314 0.41 -9.54 -27.06
CA LEU A 314 0.32 -8.17 -27.62
C LEU A 314 0.95 -8.06 -29.02
N TYR A 315 2.10 -8.69 -29.25
CA TYR A 315 2.72 -8.71 -30.57
C TYR A 315 1.86 -9.45 -31.62
N LYS A 316 1.22 -10.54 -31.23
CA LYS A 316 0.32 -11.28 -32.14
C LYS A 316 -0.91 -10.44 -32.52
N ASP A 317 -1.50 -9.74 -31.53
CA ASP A 317 -2.65 -8.88 -31.78
C ASP A 317 -2.29 -7.70 -32.70
N MET A 318 -1.09 -7.11 -32.57
CA MET A 318 -0.58 -6.04 -33.46
C MET A 318 -0.36 -6.56 -34.89
N ASP A 319 0.25 -7.75 -35.06
CA ASP A 319 0.46 -8.34 -36.39
C ASP A 319 -0.87 -8.67 -37.11
N GLU A 320 -1.94 -8.96 -36.35
CA GLU A 320 -3.28 -9.18 -36.93
C GLU A 320 -3.99 -7.88 -37.33
N GLU A 321 -3.76 -6.78 -36.59
CA GLU A 321 -4.31 -5.45 -36.94
C GLU A 321 -3.60 -4.81 -38.15
N GLU A 322 -2.28 -5.03 -38.29
CA GLU A 322 -1.52 -4.56 -39.47
C GLU A 322 -1.84 -5.34 -40.77
N ARG A 323 -2.44 -6.54 -40.66
CA ARG A 323 -2.85 -7.34 -41.81
C ARG A 323 -4.28 -7.10 -42.29
N LYS A 324 -5.05 -6.29 -41.58
CA LYS A 324 -6.39 -5.82 -41.97
C LYS A 324 -6.37 -4.43 -42.57
#